data_322c8c356634346e9e696d7a3d016efb
#
_entry.id   322c8c356634346e9e696d7a3d016efb
#
_cell.length_a   1.000
_cell.length_b   1.000
_cell.length_c   1.000
_cell.angle_alpha   90.00
_cell.angle_beta   90.00
_cell.angle_gamma   90.00
#
_symmetry.space_group_name_H-M   'P 1'
#
loop_
_entity.id
_entity.type
_entity.pdbx_description
1 polymer ?
#
loop_
_entity_poly.entity_id
_entity_poly.type
_entity_poly.pdbx_seq_one_letter_code
_entity_poly.pdbx_strand_id
1 'polypeptide(L)'
;RKLYGVSGLPAGSFDNFNSFIQEITEAARASKNSLVVASIPESNIEIGGEAGKKALETIEHTFGRMESIWKPVAANEGFEVVRRRLFLDCKDPEARDRVCTAFSQMYQNNPGDFPADTKEVDYRDRMISCYPIHPEIFDRLYDDWSTLERFQRTRGVLRLMAAVIHEL
;
A
#
# COMPACT_ATOMS: atom_id res chain seq x y z
N ARG A 1 19.15 9.98 -3.12
CA ARG A 1 18.49 11.10 -3.84
C ARG A 1 19.35 12.36 -3.85
N LYS A 2 19.85 12.78 -2.70
CA LYS A 2 20.75 13.96 -2.60
C LYS A 2 22.07 13.72 -3.33
N LEU A 3 22.65 12.52 -3.23
CA LEU A 3 23.91 12.17 -3.91
C LEU A 3 23.78 12.16 -5.44
N TYR A 4 22.61 11.75 -5.96
CA TYR A 4 22.37 11.75 -7.42
C TYR A 4 21.91 13.10 -7.97
N GLY A 5 21.27 13.94 -7.13
CA GLY A 5 20.73 15.22 -7.55
C GLY A 5 21.70 16.40 -7.47
N VAL A 6 22.87 16.21 -6.87
CA VAL A 6 23.87 17.28 -6.67
C VAL A 6 25.17 16.87 -7.35
N SER A 7 25.43 17.45 -8.50
CA SER A 7 26.74 17.38 -9.13
C SER A 7 27.76 18.11 -8.27
N GLY A 8 28.78 17.40 -7.81
CA GLY A 8 29.93 18.00 -7.11
C GLY A 8 30.00 17.85 -5.61
N LEU A 9 29.44 16.80 -5.03
CA LEU A 9 29.73 16.42 -3.64
C LEU A 9 31.21 15.97 -3.53
N PRO A 10 32.04 16.62 -2.71
CA PRO A 10 33.48 16.40 -2.67
C PRO A 10 33.92 15.08 -2.05
N ALA A 11 33.00 14.29 -1.46
CA ALA A 11 33.36 13.02 -0.82
C ALA A 11 32.15 12.08 -0.73
N GLY A 12 31.80 11.41 -1.81
CA GLY A 12 30.81 10.34 -1.73
C GLY A 12 30.32 9.92 -3.12
N SER A 13 30.54 8.68 -3.47
CA SER A 13 29.91 8.03 -4.61
C SER A 13 28.76 7.16 -4.11
N PHE A 14 27.87 6.78 -5.02
CA PHE A 14 26.83 5.78 -4.73
C PHE A 14 27.44 4.44 -4.32
N ASP A 15 28.61 4.09 -4.86
CA ASP A 15 29.33 2.87 -4.51
C ASP A 15 29.79 2.88 -3.05
N ASN A 16 30.27 4.01 -2.54
CA ASN A 16 30.61 4.18 -1.14
C ASN A 16 29.38 4.05 -0.23
N PHE A 17 28.22 4.56 -0.68
CA PHE A 17 26.97 4.41 0.04
C PHE A 17 26.50 2.95 0.06
N ASN A 18 26.59 2.22 -1.06
CA ASN A 18 26.27 0.81 -1.12
C ASN A 18 27.18 -0.03 -0.21
N SER A 19 28.49 0.24 -0.23
CA SER A 19 29.44 -0.42 0.67
C SER A 19 29.10 -0.17 2.14
N PHE A 20 28.74 1.07 2.49
CA PHE A 20 28.29 1.41 3.84
C PHE A 20 27.02 0.65 4.25
N ILE A 21 26.03 0.56 3.36
CA ILE A 21 24.80 -0.21 3.62
C ILE A 21 25.11 -1.68 3.82
N GLN A 22 25.98 -2.25 3.02
CA GLN A 22 26.40 -3.64 3.17
C GLN A 22 27.11 -3.87 4.51
N GLU A 23 28.08 -3.03 4.85
CA GLU A 23 28.83 -3.14 6.10
C GLU A 23 27.93 -3.00 7.34
N ILE A 24 26.96 -2.07 7.32
CA ILE A 24 26.05 -1.88 8.48
C ILE A 24 25.10 -3.08 8.64
N THR A 25 24.65 -3.68 7.54
CA THR A 25 23.79 -4.86 7.59
C THR A 25 24.56 -6.10 8.05
N GLU A 26 25.81 -6.28 7.60
CA GLU A 26 26.68 -7.35 8.08
C GLU A 26 27.05 -7.20 9.55
N ALA A 27 27.36 -5.98 9.99
CA ALA A 27 27.62 -5.68 11.39
C ALA A 27 26.41 -5.96 12.30
N ALA A 28 25.21 -5.59 11.84
CA ALA A 28 23.97 -5.89 12.57
C ALA A 28 23.74 -7.41 12.68
N ARG A 29 23.99 -8.16 11.62
CA ARG A 29 23.88 -9.62 11.62
C ARG A 29 24.89 -10.30 12.55
N ALA A 30 26.08 -9.75 12.67
CA ALA A 30 27.12 -10.25 13.58
C ALA A 30 26.87 -9.89 15.04
N SER A 31 26.05 -8.87 15.30
CA SER A 31 25.75 -8.36 16.63
C SER A 31 24.45 -8.96 17.18
N LYS A 32 24.48 -9.64 18.30
CA LYS A 32 23.34 -10.38 18.88
C LYS A 32 22.13 -9.52 19.28
N ASN A 33 22.33 -8.23 19.53
CA ASN A 33 21.31 -7.32 20.10
C ASN A 33 21.13 -6.07 19.25
N SER A 34 21.30 -6.17 17.95
CA SER A 34 21.11 -5.04 17.03
C SER A 34 20.07 -5.35 15.97
N LEU A 35 19.37 -4.31 15.54
CA LEU A 35 18.39 -4.36 14.46
C LEU A 35 18.60 -3.14 13.56
N VAL A 36 18.69 -3.34 12.25
CA VAL A 36 18.68 -2.28 11.26
C VAL A 36 17.34 -2.32 10.54
N VAL A 37 16.63 -1.21 10.55
CA VAL A 37 15.39 -1.03 9.80
C VAL A 37 15.57 0.07 8.78
N ALA A 38 15.34 -0.24 7.51
CA ALA A 38 15.39 0.71 6.42
C ALA A 38 14.01 0.86 5.78
N SER A 39 13.62 2.10 5.45
CA SER A 39 12.42 2.40 4.70
C SER A 39 12.80 2.78 3.28
N ILE A 40 12.26 2.05 2.31
CA ILE A 40 12.51 2.25 0.89
C ILE A 40 11.23 2.75 0.24
N PRO A 41 11.24 3.91 -0.47
CA PRO A 41 10.05 4.42 -1.15
C PRO A 41 9.73 3.55 -2.37
N GLU A 42 8.45 3.21 -2.55
CA GLU A 42 7.95 2.41 -3.68
C GLU A 42 7.59 3.28 -4.92
N SER A 43 7.43 4.58 -4.74
CA SER A 43 6.94 5.46 -5.80
C SER A 43 8.06 6.04 -6.67
N ASN A 44 7.93 5.92 -7.99
CA ASN A 44 8.87 6.48 -8.97
C ASN A 44 9.05 8.00 -8.85
N ILE A 45 8.04 8.71 -8.36
CA ILE A 45 8.08 10.17 -8.13
C ILE A 45 9.03 10.53 -6.99
N GLU A 46 9.13 9.67 -5.98
CA GLU A 46 10.01 9.87 -4.83
C GLU A 46 11.45 9.48 -5.13
N ILE A 47 11.66 8.65 -6.15
CA ILE A 47 12.97 8.04 -6.48
C ILE A 47 13.86 8.97 -7.33
N GLY A 48 13.30 9.93 -8.07
CA GLY A 48 14.09 10.94 -8.79
C GLY A 48 14.64 10.49 -10.15
N GLY A 49 13.87 9.71 -10.93
CA GLY A 49 14.21 9.35 -12.31
C GLY A 49 14.97 8.02 -12.46
N GLU A 50 15.43 7.71 -13.67
CA GLU A 50 16.07 6.43 -14.02
C GLU A 50 17.31 6.10 -13.17
N ALA A 51 18.14 7.07 -12.87
CA ALA A 51 19.33 6.88 -12.02
C ALA A 51 18.93 6.50 -10.59
N GLY A 52 17.88 7.13 -10.06
CA GLY A 52 17.33 6.81 -8.75
C GLY A 52 16.72 5.41 -8.72
N LYS A 53 16.04 4.99 -9.79
CA LYS A 53 15.45 3.66 -9.93
C LYS A 53 16.55 2.58 -9.91
N LYS A 54 17.61 2.74 -10.70
CA LYS A 54 18.75 1.82 -10.71
C LYS A 54 19.44 1.73 -9.35
N ALA A 55 19.56 2.87 -8.66
CA ALA A 55 20.10 2.91 -7.30
C ALA A 55 19.22 2.14 -6.31
N LEU A 56 17.90 2.29 -6.40
CA LEU A 56 16.94 1.57 -5.57
C LEU A 56 17.03 0.06 -5.80
N GLU A 57 17.01 -0.38 -7.06
CA GLU A 57 17.16 -1.80 -7.44
C GLU A 57 18.43 -2.42 -6.84
N THR A 58 19.53 -1.66 -6.84
CA THR A 58 20.80 -2.11 -6.25
C THR A 58 20.69 -2.23 -4.73
N ILE A 59 20.03 -1.27 -4.07
CA ILE A 59 19.79 -1.30 -2.62
C ILE A 59 18.87 -2.45 -2.24
N GLU A 60 17.76 -2.62 -2.95
CA GLU A 60 16.82 -3.74 -2.75
C GLU A 60 17.51 -5.08 -2.93
N HIS A 61 18.38 -5.22 -3.93
CA HIS A 61 19.14 -6.44 -4.14
C HIS A 61 20.13 -6.70 -3.02
N THR A 62 20.74 -5.67 -2.44
CA THR A 62 21.68 -5.79 -1.31
C THR A 62 20.92 -6.23 -0.04
N PHE A 63 19.80 -5.61 0.27
CA PHE A 63 18.95 -5.98 1.40
C PHE A 63 18.24 -7.32 1.18
N GLY A 64 17.74 -7.58 -0.02
CA GLY A 64 16.99 -8.80 -0.36
C GLY A 64 17.80 -10.11 -0.25
N ARG A 65 19.12 -10.02 -0.27
CA ARG A 65 20.01 -11.16 -0.01
C ARG A 65 20.11 -11.53 1.47
N MET A 66 19.83 -10.58 2.36
CA MET A 66 20.16 -10.71 3.77
C MET A 66 18.94 -10.76 4.66
N GLU A 67 17.78 -10.25 4.21
CA GLU A 67 16.60 -10.04 5.06
C GLU A 67 15.29 -10.18 4.28
N SER A 68 14.21 -10.46 4.99
CA SER A 68 12.87 -10.45 4.40
C SER A 68 12.36 -9.02 4.24
N ILE A 69 11.89 -8.68 3.03
CA ILE A 69 11.16 -7.44 2.81
C ILE A 69 9.83 -7.52 3.56
N TRP A 70 9.72 -6.72 4.62
CA TRP A 70 8.48 -6.64 5.38
C TRP A 70 7.58 -5.54 4.78
N LYS A 71 6.41 -5.94 4.32
CA LYS A 71 5.35 -5.01 3.91
C LYS A 71 4.34 -4.92 5.04
N PRO A 72 4.25 -3.77 5.75
CA PRO A 72 3.38 -3.62 6.93
C PRO A 72 1.89 -3.73 6.61
N VAL A 73 1.51 -3.54 5.35
CA VAL A 73 0.14 -3.65 4.86
C VAL A 73 0.15 -4.47 3.60
N ALA A 74 -0.58 -5.56 3.56
CA ALA A 74 -0.80 -6.31 2.33
C ALA A 74 -1.60 -5.45 1.33
N ALA A 75 -1.46 -5.72 0.03
CA ALA A 75 -2.10 -4.93 -1.01
C ALA A 75 -3.65 -4.90 -0.84
N ASN A 76 -4.22 -5.99 -0.34
CA ASN A 76 -5.65 -6.13 -0.07
C ASN A 76 -6.13 -5.49 1.24
N GLU A 77 -5.22 -5.05 2.11
CA GLU A 77 -5.57 -4.41 3.40
C GLU A 77 -5.57 -2.87 3.32
N GLY A 78 -5.19 -2.31 2.18
CA GLY A 78 -5.15 -0.86 1.97
C GLY A 78 -6.50 -0.18 2.20
N PHE A 79 -7.62 -0.87 1.94
CA PHE A 79 -8.96 -0.37 2.19
C PHE A 79 -9.24 -0.17 3.70
N GLU A 80 -8.74 -1.04 4.57
CA GLU A 80 -8.94 -0.89 6.02
C GLU A 80 -8.24 0.35 6.56
N VAL A 81 -7.06 0.66 6.05
CA VAL A 81 -6.36 1.91 6.37
C VAL A 81 -7.19 3.11 5.95
N VAL A 82 -7.77 3.09 4.73
CA VAL A 82 -8.64 4.16 4.23
C VAL A 82 -9.88 4.29 5.11
N ARG A 83 -10.57 3.20 5.39
CA ARG A 83 -11.76 3.17 6.25
C ARG A 83 -11.47 3.78 7.62
N ARG A 84 -10.45 3.30 8.32
CA ARG A 84 -10.09 3.78 9.67
C ARG A 84 -9.66 5.24 9.72
N ARG A 85 -9.16 5.77 8.60
CA ARG A 85 -8.74 7.18 8.51
C ARG A 85 -9.90 8.12 8.20
N LEU A 86 -10.92 7.66 7.50
CA LEU A 86 -12.04 8.49 7.03
C LEU A 86 -13.29 8.33 7.87
N PHE A 87 -13.47 7.20 8.56
CA PHE A 87 -14.68 6.90 9.29
C PHE A 87 -14.38 6.48 10.72
N LEU A 88 -15.27 6.85 11.61
CA LEU A 88 -15.33 6.30 12.96
C LEU A 88 -15.86 4.86 12.92
N ASP A 89 -15.69 4.13 14.01
CA ASP A 89 -16.24 2.79 14.12
C ASP A 89 -17.77 2.81 14.03
N CYS A 90 -18.31 1.74 13.43
CA CYS A 90 -19.75 1.61 13.25
C CYS A 90 -20.45 1.54 14.61
N LYS A 91 -21.39 2.47 14.85
CA LYS A 91 -22.13 2.54 16.11
C LYS A 91 -23.17 1.42 16.26
N ASP A 92 -23.68 0.89 15.15
CA ASP A 92 -24.67 -0.18 15.11
C ASP A 92 -24.18 -1.33 14.22
N PRO A 93 -23.38 -2.26 14.78
CA PRO A 93 -22.88 -3.42 14.03
C PRO A 93 -23.98 -4.32 13.48
N GLU A 94 -25.11 -4.43 14.20
CA GLU A 94 -26.24 -5.27 13.74
C GLU A 94 -26.92 -4.66 12.50
N ALA A 95 -27.08 -3.35 12.45
CA ALA A 95 -27.61 -2.68 11.26
C ALA A 95 -26.65 -2.84 10.07
N ARG A 96 -25.34 -2.69 10.28
CA ARG A 96 -24.31 -2.95 9.26
C ARG A 96 -24.45 -4.37 8.71
N ASP A 97 -24.51 -5.36 9.59
CA ASP A 97 -24.55 -6.76 9.20
C ASP A 97 -25.86 -7.10 8.45
N ARG A 98 -26.98 -6.51 8.84
CA ARG A 98 -28.24 -6.62 8.10
C ARG A 98 -28.12 -6.04 6.68
N VAL A 99 -27.52 -4.86 6.54
CA VAL A 99 -27.33 -4.23 5.23
C VAL A 99 -26.42 -5.09 4.34
N CYS A 100 -25.26 -5.53 4.84
CA CYS A 100 -24.35 -6.38 4.09
C CYS A 100 -24.98 -7.72 3.70
N THR A 101 -25.80 -8.29 4.59
CA THR A 101 -26.54 -9.53 4.30
C THR A 101 -27.59 -9.30 3.19
N ALA A 102 -28.33 -8.19 3.23
CA ALA A 102 -29.30 -7.87 2.19
C ALA A 102 -28.64 -7.70 0.80
N PHE A 103 -27.50 -7.02 0.75
CA PHE A 103 -26.72 -6.92 -0.50
C PHE A 103 -26.20 -8.28 -0.98
N SER A 104 -25.65 -9.10 -0.09
CA SER A 104 -25.19 -10.45 -0.44
C SER A 104 -26.33 -11.29 -1.01
N GLN A 105 -27.50 -11.28 -0.40
CA GLN A 105 -28.68 -11.97 -0.91
C GLN A 105 -29.14 -11.44 -2.28
N MET A 106 -29.10 -10.13 -2.47
CA MET A 106 -29.42 -9.52 -3.77
C MET A 106 -28.47 -10.03 -4.87
N TYR A 107 -27.17 -10.08 -4.60
CA TYR A 107 -26.16 -10.58 -5.56
C TYR A 107 -26.37 -12.07 -5.87
N GLN A 108 -26.64 -12.88 -4.86
CA GLN A 108 -26.93 -14.32 -5.06
C GLN A 108 -28.21 -14.57 -5.87
N ASN A 109 -29.24 -13.73 -5.67
CA ASN A 109 -30.52 -13.87 -6.38
C ASN A 109 -30.46 -13.37 -7.83
N ASN A 110 -29.47 -12.55 -8.17
CA ASN A 110 -29.31 -11.96 -9.52
C ASN A 110 -27.93 -12.30 -10.12
N PRO A 111 -27.63 -13.59 -10.35
CA PRO A 111 -26.30 -14.04 -10.71
C PRO A 111 -25.80 -13.59 -12.08
N GLY A 112 -26.64 -13.06 -12.93
CA GLY A 112 -26.29 -12.55 -14.25
C GLY A 112 -25.92 -11.07 -14.28
N ASP A 113 -26.31 -10.31 -13.24
CA ASP A 113 -26.21 -8.86 -13.22
C ASP A 113 -24.95 -8.34 -12.48
N PHE A 114 -24.28 -9.22 -11.72
CA PHE A 114 -23.15 -8.88 -10.88
C PHE A 114 -21.92 -9.77 -11.15
N PRO A 115 -20.70 -9.29 -10.85
CA PRO A 115 -19.48 -10.09 -10.96
C PRO A 115 -19.57 -11.40 -10.18
N ALA A 116 -18.84 -12.42 -10.64
CA ALA A 116 -18.96 -13.78 -10.11
C ALA A 116 -18.55 -13.92 -8.63
N ASP A 117 -17.58 -13.14 -8.20
CA ASP A 117 -17.03 -13.10 -6.85
C ASP A 117 -18.03 -12.54 -5.81
N THR A 118 -18.98 -11.70 -6.22
CA THR A 118 -19.99 -11.11 -5.33
C THR A 118 -20.95 -12.14 -4.72
N LYS A 119 -20.98 -13.36 -5.27
CA LYS A 119 -21.85 -14.47 -4.80
C LYS A 119 -21.20 -15.28 -3.69
N GLU A 120 -19.90 -15.14 -3.50
CA GLU A 120 -19.17 -15.91 -2.52
C GLU A 120 -19.45 -15.42 -1.10
N VAL A 121 -19.39 -16.34 -0.13
CA VAL A 121 -19.62 -16.01 1.28
C VAL A 121 -18.60 -15.00 1.78
N ASP A 122 -17.38 -15.13 1.33
CA ASP A 122 -16.26 -14.25 1.69
C ASP A 122 -16.50 -12.80 1.25
N TYR A 123 -17.28 -12.57 0.18
CA TYR A 123 -17.61 -11.22 -0.27
C TYR A 123 -18.48 -10.46 0.72
N ARG A 124 -19.40 -11.15 1.40
CA ARG A 124 -20.19 -10.54 2.49
C ARG A 124 -19.28 -10.08 3.62
N ASP A 125 -18.34 -10.91 4.03
CA ASP A 125 -17.42 -10.58 5.12
C ASP A 125 -16.47 -9.44 4.71
N ARG A 126 -16.12 -9.39 3.45
CA ARG A 126 -15.39 -8.27 2.86
C ARG A 126 -16.22 -6.97 2.90
N MET A 127 -17.51 -7.01 2.56
CA MET A 127 -18.41 -5.83 2.71
C MET A 127 -18.49 -5.34 4.15
N ILE A 128 -18.57 -6.25 5.12
CA ILE A 128 -18.56 -5.90 6.56
C ILE A 128 -17.27 -5.19 6.94
N SER A 129 -16.14 -5.70 6.48
CA SER A 129 -14.80 -5.14 6.77
C SER A 129 -14.59 -3.76 6.14
N CYS A 130 -15.13 -3.55 4.94
CA CYS A 130 -15.02 -2.28 4.20
C CYS A 130 -16.05 -1.21 4.62
N TYR A 131 -17.09 -1.61 5.33
CA TYR A 131 -18.22 -0.72 5.64
C TYR A 131 -17.76 0.62 6.26
N PRO A 132 -18.29 1.79 5.85
CA PRO A 132 -19.47 1.99 4.98
C PRO A 132 -19.17 2.05 3.46
N ILE A 133 -17.94 1.79 3.04
CA ILE A 133 -17.56 1.85 1.63
C ILE A 133 -17.73 0.46 1.01
N HIS A 134 -18.31 0.40 -0.18
CA HIS A 134 -18.44 -0.85 -0.92
C HIS A 134 -17.08 -1.34 -1.45
N PRO A 135 -16.73 -2.65 -1.35
CA PRO A 135 -15.44 -3.19 -1.80
C PRO A 135 -15.07 -2.83 -3.24
N GLU A 136 -16.04 -2.88 -4.15
CA GLU A 136 -15.86 -2.57 -5.57
C GLU A 136 -15.30 -1.16 -5.82
N ILE A 137 -15.64 -0.18 -4.96
CA ILE A 137 -15.08 1.17 -5.07
C ILE A 137 -13.57 1.14 -4.83
N PHE A 138 -13.13 0.35 -3.84
CA PHE A 138 -11.70 0.19 -3.58
C PHE A 138 -10.99 -0.53 -4.71
N ASP A 139 -11.59 -1.63 -5.22
CA ASP A 139 -11.00 -2.43 -6.28
C ASP A 139 -10.80 -1.57 -7.53
N ARG A 140 -11.80 -0.81 -7.94
CA ARG A 140 -11.70 0.11 -9.07
C ARG A 140 -10.64 1.20 -8.85
N LEU A 141 -10.59 1.78 -7.66
CA LEU A 141 -9.57 2.79 -7.35
C LEU A 141 -8.16 2.21 -7.31
N TYR A 142 -8.00 0.98 -6.87
CA TYR A 142 -6.69 0.33 -6.81
C TYR A 142 -6.26 -0.23 -8.16
N ASP A 143 -7.14 -0.91 -8.89
CA ASP A 143 -6.80 -1.58 -10.14
C ASP A 143 -6.71 -0.59 -11.31
N ASP A 144 -7.72 0.27 -11.46
CA ASP A 144 -7.80 1.16 -12.61
C ASP A 144 -6.91 2.39 -12.43
N TRP A 145 -6.80 2.93 -11.20
CA TRP A 145 -6.11 4.20 -10.96
C TRP A 145 -4.66 4.02 -10.48
N SER A 146 -4.28 2.83 -10.00
CA SER A 146 -2.88 2.56 -9.63
C SER A 146 -1.92 2.64 -10.82
N THR A 147 -2.43 2.50 -12.03
CA THR A 147 -1.67 2.63 -13.29
C THR A 147 -1.34 4.09 -13.64
N LEU A 148 -2.01 5.05 -13.02
CA LEU A 148 -1.74 6.47 -13.24
C LEU A 148 -0.46 6.89 -12.53
N GLU A 149 0.52 7.40 -13.28
CA GLU A 149 1.86 7.78 -12.77
C GLU A 149 1.84 8.73 -11.56
N ARG A 150 0.79 9.55 -11.42
CA ARG A 150 0.63 10.53 -10.33
C ARG A 150 -0.26 10.05 -9.19
N PHE A 151 -0.84 8.88 -9.32
CA PHE A 151 -1.74 8.34 -8.30
C PHE A 151 -0.93 7.54 -7.28
N GLN A 152 -0.75 8.11 -6.10
CA GLN A 152 -0.02 7.48 -5.00
C GLN A 152 -0.94 6.50 -4.25
N ARG A 153 -1.31 5.38 -4.85
CA ARG A 153 -2.09 4.28 -4.23
C ARG A 153 -2.92 4.72 -3.00
N THR A 154 -2.63 4.21 -1.81
CA THR A 154 -3.39 4.51 -0.58
C THR A 154 -3.54 6.01 -0.29
N ARG A 155 -2.50 6.83 -0.53
CA ARG A 155 -2.57 8.28 -0.32
C ARG A 155 -3.48 8.96 -1.35
N GLY A 156 -3.44 8.50 -2.60
CA GLY A 156 -4.31 9.00 -3.66
C GLY A 156 -5.79 8.68 -3.38
N VAL A 157 -6.07 7.43 -2.97
CA VAL A 157 -7.40 6.98 -2.56
C VAL A 157 -7.92 7.79 -1.38
N LEU A 158 -7.11 7.96 -0.33
CA LEU A 158 -7.48 8.75 0.85
C LEU A 158 -7.84 10.19 0.47
N ARG A 159 -7.02 10.83 -0.37
CA ARG A 159 -7.26 12.22 -0.78
C ARG A 159 -8.54 12.36 -1.60
N LEU A 160 -8.77 11.45 -2.54
CA LEU A 160 -9.98 11.44 -3.36
C LEU A 160 -11.23 11.20 -2.51
N MET A 161 -11.22 10.16 -1.69
CA MET A 161 -12.36 9.82 -0.84
C MET A 161 -12.67 10.91 0.18
N ALA A 162 -11.63 11.53 0.77
CA ALA A 162 -11.83 12.67 1.66
C ALA A 162 -12.49 13.86 0.95
N ALA A 163 -12.11 14.15 -0.30
CA ALA A 163 -12.74 15.21 -1.09
C ALA A 163 -14.22 14.88 -1.38
N VAL A 164 -14.52 13.64 -1.80
CA VAL A 164 -15.91 13.21 -2.06
C VAL A 164 -16.78 13.30 -0.80
N ILE A 165 -16.26 12.82 0.34
CA ILE A 165 -17.01 12.85 1.61
C ILE A 165 -17.24 14.28 2.10
N HIS A 166 -16.32 15.19 1.81
CA HIS A 166 -16.46 16.60 2.20
C HIS A 166 -17.55 17.34 1.42
N GLU A 167 -17.80 16.91 0.17
CA GLU A 167 -18.84 17.50 -0.70
C GLU A 167 -20.25 16.90 -0.46
N LEU A 168 -20.36 15.78 0.27
CA LEU A 168 -21.62 15.15 0.68
C LEU A 168 -22.20 15.78 1.95
#